data_a3a8c656b828ebae9cd473bf495fa621
#
_entry.id   a3a8c656b828ebae9cd473bf495fa621
#
_cell.length_a   1.000
_cell.length_b   1.000
_cell.length_c   1.000
_cell.angle_alpha   90.00
_cell.angle_beta   90.00
_cell.angle_gamma   90.00
#
_symmetry.space_group_name_H-M   'P 1'
#
loop_
_entity.id
_entity.type
_entity.pdbx_description
1 polymer ?
#
loop_
_entity_poly.entity_id
_entity_poly.type
_entity_poly.pdbx_seq_one_letter_code
_entity_poly.pdbx_strand_id
1 'polypeptide(L)'
;MRVRRHLILAAAAAFTGEQHLLRTTVRCRGTFRDAQHELMDGGAAIELAGDALLADAQRMDFLAANLAIRQPRGVAGVAIKNAGRAIADAGAKFRHKGGLELAAYAVDEAGVYFGGTECAKSLGRLEAPGAARAARAAVDVATALSATGKGLYEQSPAATGAGLGAVAGTCEALADAFDDVPELRAAAAQLRAGADRLREGGAVLAGDPEQPKKKRPRRW
;
A
#
# COMPACT_ATOMS: atom_id res chain seq x y z
N MET A 1 1.24 -42.11 43.91
CA MET A 1 0.57 -42.18 42.59
C MET A 1 -0.03 -40.84 42.06
N ARG A 2 -0.01 -39.73 42.82
CA ARG A 2 -0.58 -38.43 42.37
C ARG A 2 0.35 -37.55 41.52
N VAL A 3 1.66 -37.70 41.63
CA VAL A 3 2.64 -36.84 40.91
C VAL A 3 2.71 -37.11 39.40
N ARG A 4 2.48 -38.34 38.93
CA ARG A 4 2.54 -38.67 37.47
C ARG A 4 1.37 -38.09 36.67
N ARG A 5 0.20 -37.78 37.25
CA ARG A 5 -0.94 -37.23 36.53
C ARG A 5 -0.75 -35.75 36.17
N HIS A 6 -0.04 -34.98 37.00
CA HIS A 6 0.18 -33.56 36.75
C HIS A 6 1.23 -33.32 35.64
N LEU A 7 2.21 -34.20 35.49
CA LEU A 7 3.21 -34.09 34.40
C LEU A 7 2.62 -34.36 33.00
N ILE A 8 1.66 -35.28 32.90
CA ILE A 8 1.01 -35.59 31.63
C ILE A 8 0.09 -34.45 31.19
N LEU A 9 -0.61 -33.78 32.09
CA LEU A 9 -1.47 -32.63 31.78
C LEU A 9 -0.67 -31.39 31.37
N ALA A 10 0.49 -31.16 32.01
CA ALA A 10 1.38 -30.05 31.64
C ALA A 10 2.01 -30.25 30.25
N ALA A 11 2.41 -31.48 29.94
CA ALA A 11 2.92 -31.79 28.58
C ALA A 11 1.86 -31.69 27.49
N ALA A 12 0.60 -32.07 27.78
CA ALA A 12 -0.50 -31.93 26.81
C ALA A 12 -0.87 -30.45 26.57
N ALA A 13 -0.83 -29.60 27.60
CA ALA A 13 -1.10 -28.17 27.46
C ALA A 13 0.01 -27.45 26.71
N ALA A 14 1.28 -27.80 26.92
CA ALA A 14 2.40 -27.26 26.13
C ALA A 14 2.34 -27.68 24.66
N PHE A 15 1.99 -28.94 24.39
CA PHE A 15 1.88 -29.45 23.01
C PHE A 15 0.73 -28.82 22.22
N THR A 16 -0.43 -28.54 22.87
CA THR A 16 -1.54 -27.86 22.23
C THR A 16 -1.26 -26.38 21.98
N GLY A 17 -0.51 -25.71 22.88
CA GLY A 17 -0.11 -24.31 22.70
C GLY A 17 0.88 -24.15 21.54
N GLU A 18 1.84 -25.06 21.42
CA GLU A 18 2.82 -25.03 20.33
C GLU A 18 2.18 -25.34 18.95
N GLN A 19 1.24 -26.27 18.90
CA GLN A 19 0.48 -26.55 17.67
C GLN A 19 -0.44 -25.38 17.28
N HIS A 20 -1.00 -24.65 18.24
CA HIS A 20 -1.82 -23.48 17.97
C HIS A 20 -0.97 -22.34 17.43
N LEU A 21 0.23 -22.11 17.97
CA LEU A 21 1.19 -21.12 17.46
C LEU A 21 1.69 -21.50 16.04
N LEU A 22 2.01 -22.77 15.79
CA LEU A 22 2.42 -23.23 14.47
C LEU A 22 1.28 -23.12 13.44
N ARG A 23 0.03 -23.42 13.81
CA ARG A 23 -1.13 -23.24 12.95
C ARG A 23 -1.41 -21.78 12.62
N THR A 24 -1.22 -20.87 13.59
CA THR A 24 -1.42 -19.44 13.38
C THR A 24 -0.33 -18.85 12.48
N THR A 25 0.93 -19.24 12.68
CA THR A 25 2.04 -18.78 11.84
C THR A 25 1.96 -19.31 10.39
N VAL A 26 1.48 -20.54 10.19
CA VAL A 26 1.26 -21.11 8.85
C VAL A 26 0.08 -20.39 8.14
N ARG A 27 -1.00 -20.05 8.85
CA ARG A 27 -2.11 -19.26 8.30
C ARG A 27 -1.67 -17.86 7.90
N CYS A 28 -0.90 -17.16 8.76
CA CYS A 28 -0.41 -15.83 8.47
C CYS A 28 0.48 -15.78 7.21
N ARG A 29 1.38 -16.79 7.03
CA ARG A 29 2.23 -16.85 5.81
C ARG A 29 1.43 -17.05 4.53
N GLY A 30 0.37 -17.85 4.56
CA GLY A 30 -0.54 -18.01 3.42
C GLY A 30 -1.25 -16.70 3.07
N THR A 31 -1.70 -15.97 4.08
CA THR A 31 -2.44 -14.71 3.91
C THR A 31 -1.59 -13.60 3.28
N PHE A 32 -0.36 -13.37 3.74
CA PHE A 32 0.54 -12.39 3.11
C PHE A 32 0.88 -12.77 1.67
N ARG A 33 1.10 -14.05 1.40
CA ARG A 33 1.34 -14.52 0.04
C ARG A 33 0.14 -14.31 -0.89
N ASP A 34 -1.07 -14.45 -0.37
CA ASP A 34 -2.29 -14.26 -1.15
C ASP A 34 -2.54 -12.78 -1.46
N ALA A 35 -2.19 -11.86 -0.54
CA ALA A 35 -2.28 -10.42 -0.74
C ALA A 35 -1.16 -9.84 -1.61
N GLN A 36 -0.12 -10.61 -1.91
CA GLN A 36 1.06 -10.14 -2.64
C GLN A 36 0.72 -9.48 -3.97
N HIS A 37 -0.09 -10.14 -4.79
CA HIS A 37 -0.43 -9.64 -6.12
C HIS A 37 -1.20 -8.33 -6.04
N GLU A 38 -2.08 -8.20 -5.06
CA GLU A 38 -2.89 -6.99 -4.89
C GLU A 38 -2.01 -5.78 -4.50
N LEU A 39 -0.97 -5.98 -3.67
CA LEU A 39 -0.01 -4.92 -3.38
C LEU A 39 0.83 -4.56 -4.61
N MET A 40 1.29 -5.55 -5.37
CA MET A 40 2.08 -5.30 -6.59
C MET A 40 1.25 -4.54 -7.62
N ASP A 41 0.04 -4.97 -7.90
CA ASP A 41 -0.85 -4.35 -8.87
C ASP A 41 -1.30 -2.95 -8.39
N GLY A 42 -1.58 -2.81 -7.09
CA GLY A 42 -1.91 -1.53 -6.48
C GLY A 42 -0.78 -0.51 -6.57
N GLY A 43 0.44 -0.94 -6.25
CA GLY A 43 1.64 -0.12 -6.40
C GLY A 43 1.90 0.29 -7.85
N ALA A 44 1.75 -0.64 -8.80
CA ALA A 44 1.90 -0.36 -10.23
C ALA A 44 0.86 0.67 -10.73
N ALA A 45 -0.38 0.60 -10.27
CA ALA A 45 -1.39 1.59 -10.63
C ALA A 45 -1.06 2.98 -10.06
N ILE A 46 -0.55 3.06 -8.83
CA ILE A 46 -0.08 4.32 -8.23
C ILE A 46 1.15 4.87 -8.99
N GLU A 47 2.06 4.01 -9.45
CA GLU A 47 3.17 4.41 -10.32
C GLU A 47 2.66 5.08 -11.60
N LEU A 48 1.66 4.48 -12.26
CA LEU A 48 1.02 5.03 -13.46
C LEU A 48 0.33 6.37 -13.19
N ALA A 49 -0.22 6.59 -11.99
CA ALA A 49 -0.74 7.91 -11.61
C ALA A 49 0.36 8.97 -11.60
N GLY A 50 1.52 8.64 -11.06
CA GLY A 50 2.70 9.51 -11.10
C GLY A 50 3.17 9.81 -12.53
N ASP A 51 3.17 8.81 -13.41
CA ASP A 51 3.52 8.98 -14.82
C ASP A 51 2.49 9.87 -15.55
N ALA A 52 1.21 9.78 -15.23
CA ALA A 52 0.19 10.65 -15.79
C ALA A 52 0.41 12.13 -15.41
N LEU A 53 0.77 12.40 -14.16
CA LEU A 53 1.14 13.74 -13.68
C LEU A 53 2.40 14.27 -14.39
N LEU A 54 3.40 13.43 -14.59
CA LEU A 54 4.63 13.79 -15.31
C LEU A 54 4.34 14.10 -16.77
N ALA A 55 3.53 13.31 -17.44
CA ALA A 55 3.14 13.51 -18.83
C ALA A 55 2.37 14.83 -19.00
N ASP A 56 1.50 15.17 -18.05
CA ASP A 56 0.79 16.45 -18.06
C ASP A 56 1.74 17.62 -17.83
N ALA A 57 2.65 17.54 -16.87
CA ALA A 57 3.67 18.56 -16.67
C ALA A 57 4.53 18.80 -17.91
N GLN A 58 4.88 17.74 -18.65
CA GLN A 58 5.65 17.82 -19.90
C GLN A 58 4.87 18.47 -21.05
N ARG A 59 3.55 18.32 -21.09
CA ARG A 59 2.69 18.97 -22.11
C ARG A 59 2.62 20.48 -21.92
N MET A 60 2.67 20.94 -20.67
CA MET A 60 2.59 22.37 -20.36
C MET A 60 3.89 23.12 -20.67
N ASP A 61 5.02 22.43 -20.71
CA ASP A 61 6.34 23.03 -20.94
C ASP A 61 6.96 22.50 -22.23
N PHE A 62 6.56 23.11 -23.36
CA PHE A 62 7.01 22.70 -24.69
C PHE A 62 8.51 22.89 -24.93
N LEU A 63 9.22 23.57 -24.03
CA LEU A 63 10.60 24.01 -24.26
C LEU A 63 11.67 23.24 -23.47
N ALA A 64 11.34 22.48 -22.42
CA ALA A 64 12.36 21.71 -21.72
C ALA A 64 11.80 20.60 -20.82
N ALA A 65 11.89 19.34 -21.26
CA ALA A 65 11.62 18.17 -20.43
C ALA A 65 12.32 18.20 -19.05
N ASN A 66 13.47 18.86 -18.96
CA ASN A 66 14.21 19.06 -17.73
C ASN A 66 13.60 20.11 -16.76
N LEU A 67 12.76 21.02 -17.26
CA LEU A 67 12.06 22.02 -16.46
C LEU A 67 10.72 21.48 -15.95
N ALA A 68 10.08 20.60 -16.68
CA ALA A 68 8.83 19.97 -16.29
C ALA A 68 8.95 19.23 -14.94
N ILE A 69 10.09 18.58 -14.69
CA ILE A 69 10.36 17.89 -13.41
C ILE A 69 10.49 18.89 -12.24
N ARG A 70 10.80 20.15 -12.49
CA ARG A 70 10.91 21.19 -11.47
C ARG A 70 9.58 21.88 -11.18
N GLN A 71 8.59 21.70 -12.02
CA GLN A 71 7.24 22.23 -11.77
C GLN A 71 6.54 21.44 -10.66
N PRO A 72 5.59 22.05 -9.93
CA PRO A 72 4.86 21.36 -8.85
C PRO A 72 4.23 20.05 -9.28
N ARG A 73 3.63 19.97 -10.48
CA ARG A 73 3.05 18.73 -11.02
C ARG A 73 4.10 17.67 -11.29
N GLY A 74 5.24 18.05 -11.86
CA GLY A 74 6.33 17.14 -12.14
C GLY A 74 6.96 16.58 -10.87
N VAL A 75 7.21 17.42 -9.87
CA VAL A 75 7.75 16.99 -8.55
C VAL A 75 6.78 16.03 -7.87
N ALA A 76 5.49 16.35 -7.82
CA ALA A 76 4.47 15.48 -7.26
C ALA A 76 4.38 14.16 -8.04
N GLY A 77 4.44 14.21 -9.37
CA GLY A 77 4.42 13.03 -10.23
C GLY A 77 5.59 12.08 -9.96
N VAL A 78 6.81 12.59 -9.86
CA VAL A 78 8.00 11.79 -9.50
C VAL A 78 7.81 11.13 -8.12
N ALA A 79 7.34 11.88 -7.14
CA ALA A 79 7.14 11.37 -5.79
C ALA A 79 6.09 10.25 -5.75
N ILE A 80 4.92 10.46 -6.37
CA ILE A 80 3.85 9.46 -6.44
C ILE A 80 4.30 8.22 -7.21
N LYS A 81 5.04 8.40 -8.32
CA LYS A 81 5.63 7.30 -9.07
C LYS A 81 6.55 6.45 -8.22
N ASN A 82 7.48 7.07 -7.51
CA ASN A 82 8.42 6.36 -6.64
C ASN A 82 7.72 5.66 -5.47
N ALA A 83 6.70 6.28 -4.90
CA ALA A 83 5.87 5.65 -3.87
C ALA A 83 5.16 4.39 -4.41
N GLY A 84 4.57 4.46 -5.60
CA GLY A 84 3.95 3.31 -6.25
C GLY A 84 4.93 2.15 -6.45
N ARG A 85 6.14 2.44 -6.92
CA ARG A 85 7.21 1.44 -7.05
C ARG A 85 7.57 0.80 -5.71
N ALA A 86 7.73 1.59 -4.67
CA ALA A 86 8.07 1.09 -3.34
C ALA A 86 6.95 0.18 -2.78
N ILE A 87 5.66 0.50 -3.00
CA ILE A 87 4.53 -0.35 -2.63
C ILE A 87 4.56 -1.67 -3.43
N ALA A 88 4.79 -1.62 -4.74
CA ALA A 88 4.89 -2.81 -5.58
C ALA A 88 6.06 -3.71 -5.14
N ASP A 89 7.21 -3.12 -4.82
CA ASP A 89 8.40 -3.82 -4.32
C ASP A 89 8.13 -4.48 -2.95
N ALA A 90 7.38 -3.81 -2.07
CA ALA A 90 6.93 -4.40 -0.80
C ALA A 90 6.12 -5.68 -1.03
N GLY A 91 5.17 -5.67 -1.97
CA GLY A 91 4.41 -6.85 -2.35
C GLY A 91 5.32 -7.98 -2.86
N ALA A 92 6.31 -7.67 -3.69
CA ALA A 92 7.25 -8.66 -4.21
C ALA A 92 8.06 -9.35 -3.10
N LYS A 93 8.36 -8.63 -2.01
CA LYS A 93 9.14 -9.16 -0.88
C LYS A 93 8.40 -10.18 -0.03
N PHE A 94 7.07 -10.25 -0.08
CA PHE A 94 6.29 -11.25 0.69
C PHE A 94 6.65 -12.71 0.42
N ARG A 95 7.33 -13.00 -0.69
CA ARG A 95 7.79 -14.37 -1.04
C ARG A 95 9.05 -14.80 -0.30
N HIS A 96 9.83 -13.88 0.21
CA HIS A 96 11.15 -14.16 0.73
C HIS A 96 11.13 -14.41 2.24
N LYS A 97 12.05 -15.25 2.73
CA LYS A 97 12.27 -15.42 4.17
C LYS A 97 12.80 -14.08 4.73
N GLY A 98 12.16 -13.54 5.77
CA GLY A 98 12.44 -12.19 6.28
C GLY A 98 11.87 -11.07 5.41
N GLY A 99 11.08 -11.40 4.38
CA GLY A 99 10.56 -10.44 3.42
C GLY A 99 9.58 -9.43 4.01
N LEU A 100 8.91 -9.74 5.13
CA LEU A 100 7.98 -8.81 5.76
C LEU A 100 8.68 -7.58 6.35
N GLU A 101 9.86 -7.77 6.94
CA GLU A 101 10.67 -6.65 7.42
C GLU A 101 11.14 -5.77 6.26
N LEU A 102 11.65 -6.37 5.19
CA LEU A 102 12.03 -5.64 3.98
C LEU A 102 10.83 -4.95 3.31
N ALA A 103 9.66 -5.57 3.36
CA ALA A 103 8.42 -4.96 2.88
C ALA A 103 8.00 -3.77 3.73
N ALA A 104 8.16 -3.85 5.06
CA ALA A 104 7.90 -2.73 5.96
C ALA A 104 8.75 -1.51 5.60
N TYR A 105 10.05 -1.69 5.39
CA TYR A 105 10.93 -0.60 4.95
C TYR A 105 10.50 0.00 3.61
N ALA A 106 10.10 -0.83 2.64
CA ALA A 106 9.64 -0.33 1.35
C ALA A 106 8.32 0.45 1.46
N VAL A 107 7.41 0.03 2.34
CA VAL A 107 6.16 0.77 2.62
C VAL A 107 6.44 2.08 3.34
N ASP A 108 7.37 2.10 4.30
CA ASP A 108 7.80 3.34 4.97
C ASP A 108 8.46 4.30 3.98
N GLU A 109 9.28 3.80 3.05
CA GLU A 109 9.87 4.59 1.96
C GLU A 109 8.78 5.22 1.08
N ALA A 110 7.73 4.46 0.72
CA ALA A 110 6.59 5.00 0.00
C ALA A 110 5.90 6.14 0.78
N GLY A 111 5.78 5.98 2.10
CA GLY A 111 5.27 7.02 3.00
C GLY A 111 6.12 8.30 2.96
N VAL A 112 7.44 8.16 2.93
CA VAL A 112 8.36 9.32 2.79
C VAL A 112 8.14 10.04 1.47
N TYR A 113 7.93 9.33 0.37
CA TYR A 113 7.65 9.98 -0.92
C TYR A 113 6.34 10.76 -0.91
N PHE A 114 5.26 10.25 -0.33
CA PHE A 114 3.98 10.96 -0.23
C PHE A 114 4.03 12.11 0.79
N GLY A 115 4.49 11.85 1.99
CA GLY A 115 4.49 12.79 3.12
C GLY A 115 5.67 13.73 3.13
N GLY A 116 6.69 13.47 2.31
CA GLY A 116 7.85 14.33 2.16
C GLY A 116 7.44 15.75 1.76
N THR A 117 8.20 16.73 2.26
CA THR A 117 7.91 18.15 2.00
C THR A 117 7.77 18.47 0.52
N GLU A 118 8.39 17.68 -0.34
CA GLU A 118 8.38 17.90 -1.79
C GLU A 118 7.02 17.53 -2.42
N CYS A 119 6.43 16.36 -2.13
CA CYS A 119 5.15 15.94 -2.73
C CYS A 119 4.00 16.83 -2.22
N ALA A 120 3.76 16.85 -0.92
CA ALA A 120 2.66 17.62 -0.33
C ALA A 120 2.76 19.11 -0.61
N LYS A 121 3.97 19.72 -0.50
CA LYS A 121 4.21 21.11 -0.89
C LYS A 121 3.91 21.37 -2.35
N SER A 122 4.33 20.47 -3.22
CA SER A 122 4.13 20.62 -4.66
C SER A 122 2.66 20.52 -5.02
N LEU A 123 1.93 19.58 -4.44
CA LEU A 123 0.47 19.49 -4.59
C LEU A 123 -0.24 20.75 -4.08
N GLY A 124 0.19 21.30 -2.93
CA GLY A 124 -0.37 22.53 -2.38
C GLY A 124 -0.08 23.80 -3.20
N ARG A 125 0.90 23.75 -4.10
CA ARG A 125 1.27 24.85 -5.03
C ARG A 125 0.60 24.73 -6.40
N LEU A 126 -0.19 23.69 -6.62
CA LEU A 126 -0.98 23.60 -7.85
C LEU A 126 -1.95 24.78 -7.92
N GLU A 127 -2.00 25.45 -9.05
CA GLU A 127 -3.00 26.48 -9.31
C GLU A 127 -4.35 25.82 -9.67
N ALA A 128 -4.93 25.10 -8.71
CA ALA A 128 -6.13 24.33 -8.91
C ALA A 128 -7.03 24.33 -7.66
N PRO A 129 -8.34 24.27 -7.81
CA PRO A 129 -9.30 24.32 -6.68
C PRO A 129 -9.07 23.24 -5.62
N GLY A 130 -8.58 22.07 -5.99
CA GLY A 130 -8.32 20.93 -5.11
C GLY A 130 -6.94 20.90 -4.45
N ALA A 131 -6.03 21.86 -4.72
CA ALA A 131 -4.62 21.80 -4.33
C ALA A 131 -4.39 21.57 -2.82
N ALA A 132 -5.08 22.31 -1.96
CA ALA A 132 -4.95 22.14 -0.51
C ALA A 132 -5.50 20.79 -0.02
N ARG A 133 -6.55 20.27 -0.65
CA ARG A 133 -7.09 18.93 -0.36
C ARG A 133 -6.11 17.85 -0.79
N ALA A 134 -5.54 17.98 -1.99
CA ALA A 134 -4.54 17.05 -2.51
C ALA A 134 -3.29 16.99 -1.60
N ALA A 135 -2.80 18.15 -1.14
CA ALA A 135 -1.68 18.21 -0.21
C ALA A 135 -1.96 17.49 1.12
N ARG A 136 -3.14 17.68 1.70
CA ARG A 136 -3.55 17.00 2.93
C ARG A 136 -3.69 15.51 2.70
N ALA A 137 -4.39 15.10 1.64
CA ALA A 137 -4.58 13.70 1.30
C ALA A 137 -3.23 12.98 1.11
N ALA A 138 -2.23 13.61 0.51
CA ALA A 138 -0.89 13.03 0.40
C ALA A 138 -0.24 12.78 1.76
N VAL A 139 -0.40 13.68 2.73
CA VAL A 139 0.08 13.47 4.11
C VAL A 139 -0.69 12.34 4.80
N ASP A 140 -2.00 12.25 4.57
CA ASP A 140 -2.83 11.18 5.11
C ASP A 140 -2.44 9.81 4.53
N VAL A 141 -2.13 9.73 3.21
CA VAL A 141 -1.56 8.52 2.59
C VAL A 141 -0.26 8.12 3.29
N ALA A 142 0.63 9.07 3.54
CA ALA A 142 1.90 8.78 4.22
C ALA A 142 1.68 8.22 5.63
N THR A 143 0.74 8.79 6.37
CA THR A 143 0.39 8.32 7.72
C THR A 143 -0.18 6.89 7.68
N ALA A 144 -1.05 6.60 6.73
CA ALA A 144 -1.61 5.27 6.54
C ALA A 144 -0.55 4.24 6.11
N LEU A 145 0.40 4.63 5.25
CA LEU A 145 1.55 3.79 4.87
C LEU A 145 2.43 3.47 6.07
N SER A 146 2.74 4.45 6.92
CA SER A 146 3.52 4.21 8.14
C SER A 146 2.82 3.22 9.09
N ALA A 147 1.49 3.34 9.25
CA ALA A 147 0.72 2.36 10.03
C ALA A 147 0.77 0.95 9.40
N THR A 148 0.74 0.87 8.06
CA THR A 148 0.89 -0.40 7.34
C THR A 148 2.27 -0.99 7.53
N GLY A 149 3.34 -0.19 7.43
CA GLY A 149 4.73 -0.60 7.68
C GLY A 149 4.90 -1.16 9.09
N LYS A 150 4.32 -0.51 10.10
CA LYS A 150 4.30 -1.01 11.48
C LYS A 150 3.61 -2.38 11.58
N GLY A 151 2.45 -2.56 10.95
CA GLY A 151 1.74 -3.85 10.92
C GLY A 151 2.56 -4.96 10.28
N LEU A 152 3.31 -4.66 9.21
CA LEU A 152 4.23 -5.58 8.56
C LEU A 152 5.41 -5.95 9.46
N TYR A 153 6.01 -4.97 10.12
CA TYR A 153 7.11 -5.18 11.07
C TYR A 153 6.69 -6.06 12.25
N GLU A 154 5.50 -5.82 12.78
CA GLU A 154 4.89 -6.63 13.84
C GLU A 154 4.37 -7.99 13.33
N GLN A 155 4.47 -8.27 12.04
CA GLN A 155 3.97 -9.47 11.39
C GLN A 155 2.48 -9.73 11.67
N SER A 156 1.70 -8.66 11.82
CA SER A 156 0.27 -8.69 12.11
C SER A 156 -0.56 -8.53 10.82
N PRO A 157 -1.18 -9.61 10.31
CA PRO A 157 -2.02 -9.50 9.10
C PRO A 157 -3.20 -8.55 9.28
N ALA A 158 -3.84 -8.58 10.45
CA ALA A 158 -4.98 -7.72 10.74
C ALA A 158 -4.59 -6.23 10.76
N ALA A 159 -3.46 -5.87 11.42
CA ALA A 159 -2.97 -4.50 11.45
C ALA A 159 -2.53 -4.03 10.05
N THR A 160 -1.82 -4.90 9.30
CA THR A 160 -1.42 -4.61 7.93
C THR A 160 -2.65 -4.43 7.03
N GLY A 161 -3.66 -5.30 7.15
CA GLY A 161 -4.89 -5.21 6.37
C GLY A 161 -5.67 -3.93 6.64
N ALA A 162 -5.81 -3.55 7.91
CA ALA A 162 -6.43 -2.28 8.29
C ALA A 162 -5.64 -1.07 7.74
N GLY A 163 -4.31 -1.12 7.81
CA GLY A 163 -3.43 -0.10 7.22
C GLY A 163 -3.62 0.04 5.72
N LEU A 164 -3.64 -1.06 4.97
CA LEU A 164 -3.89 -1.04 3.51
C LEU A 164 -5.28 -0.49 3.16
N GLY A 165 -6.31 -0.81 3.95
CA GLY A 165 -7.63 -0.21 3.80
C GLY A 165 -7.62 1.31 4.01
N ALA A 166 -6.86 1.79 4.99
CA ALA A 166 -6.68 3.22 5.23
C ALA A 166 -5.91 3.89 4.07
N VAL A 167 -4.83 3.26 3.55
CA VAL A 167 -4.11 3.75 2.36
C VAL A 167 -5.05 3.86 1.18
N ALA A 168 -5.90 2.86 0.94
CA ALA A 168 -6.88 2.88 -0.13
C ALA A 168 -7.83 4.09 -0.02
N GLY A 169 -8.42 4.30 1.16
CA GLY A 169 -9.32 5.44 1.39
C GLY A 169 -8.65 6.80 1.20
N THR A 170 -7.39 6.95 1.64
CA THR A 170 -6.65 8.20 1.46
C THR A 170 -6.20 8.40 0.02
N CYS A 171 -5.87 7.35 -0.75
CA CYS A 171 -5.63 7.44 -2.19
C CYS A 171 -6.89 7.86 -2.96
N GLU A 172 -8.07 7.40 -2.56
CA GLU A 172 -9.34 7.88 -3.13
C GLU A 172 -9.56 9.36 -2.85
N ALA A 173 -9.33 9.81 -1.61
CA ALA A 173 -9.43 11.24 -1.27
C ALA A 173 -8.46 12.11 -2.08
N LEU A 174 -7.27 11.60 -2.38
CA LEU A 174 -6.31 12.26 -3.27
C LEU A 174 -6.83 12.29 -4.72
N ALA A 175 -7.41 11.19 -5.20
CA ALA A 175 -8.02 11.12 -6.53
C ALA A 175 -9.20 12.09 -6.67
N ASP A 176 -10.05 12.20 -5.65
CA ASP A 176 -11.18 13.14 -5.62
C ASP A 176 -10.70 14.59 -5.68
N ALA A 177 -9.56 14.90 -5.04
CA ALA A 177 -8.96 16.23 -5.14
C ALA A 177 -8.42 16.55 -6.56
N PHE A 178 -8.10 15.53 -7.35
CA PHE A 178 -7.64 15.66 -8.74
C PHE A 178 -8.80 15.78 -9.75
N ASP A 179 -9.99 15.27 -9.44
CA ASP A 179 -11.14 15.30 -10.36
C ASP A 179 -11.60 16.71 -10.73
N ASP A 180 -11.39 17.67 -9.82
CA ASP A 180 -11.71 19.08 -10.06
C ASP A 180 -10.85 19.71 -11.18
N VAL A 181 -9.80 18.99 -11.62
CA VAL A 181 -8.85 19.44 -12.64
C VAL A 181 -8.88 18.46 -13.81
N PRO A 182 -9.46 18.85 -14.98
CA PRO A 182 -9.62 17.93 -16.12
C PRO A 182 -8.33 17.22 -16.53
N GLU A 183 -7.20 17.91 -16.48
CA GLU A 183 -5.88 17.41 -16.86
C GLU A 183 -5.36 16.33 -15.92
N LEU A 184 -5.84 16.31 -14.66
CA LEU A 184 -5.40 15.34 -13.64
C LEU A 184 -6.30 14.10 -13.54
N ARG A 185 -7.39 14.03 -14.32
CA ARG A 185 -8.34 12.90 -14.28
C ARG A 185 -7.69 11.55 -14.59
N ALA A 186 -6.69 11.54 -15.46
CA ALA A 186 -5.96 10.30 -15.75
C ALA A 186 -5.20 9.80 -14.51
N ALA A 187 -4.57 10.69 -13.76
CA ALA A 187 -3.92 10.35 -12.51
C ALA A 187 -4.94 9.92 -11.43
N ALA A 188 -6.08 10.61 -11.33
CA ALA A 188 -7.17 10.25 -10.42
C ALA A 188 -7.69 8.83 -10.69
N ALA A 189 -7.91 8.47 -11.96
CA ALA A 189 -8.36 7.13 -12.33
C ALA A 189 -7.36 6.04 -11.91
N GLN A 190 -6.06 6.27 -12.09
CA GLN A 190 -5.01 5.33 -11.68
C GLN A 190 -4.88 5.23 -10.15
N LEU A 191 -5.02 6.34 -9.41
CA LEU A 191 -5.05 6.30 -7.95
C LEU A 191 -6.22 5.47 -7.42
N ARG A 192 -7.42 5.59 -8.02
CA ARG A 192 -8.58 4.75 -7.67
C ARG A 192 -8.33 3.28 -7.97
N ALA A 193 -7.78 2.96 -9.13
CA ALA A 193 -7.43 1.59 -9.47
C ALA A 193 -6.43 1.00 -8.48
N GLY A 194 -5.44 1.79 -8.04
CA GLY A 194 -4.50 1.41 -6.98
C GLY A 194 -5.19 1.21 -5.64
N ALA A 195 -6.08 2.12 -5.26
CA ALA A 195 -6.86 2.04 -4.02
C ALA A 195 -7.71 0.76 -3.96
N ASP A 196 -8.39 0.40 -5.05
CA ASP A 196 -9.19 -0.82 -5.13
C ASP A 196 -8.34 -2.07 -4.88
N ARG A 197 -7.17 -2.15 -5.50
CA ARG A 197 -6.24 -3.26 -5.29
C ARG A 197 -5.72 -3.34 -3.86
N LEU A 198 -5.33 -2.21 -3.29
CA LEU A 198 -4.86 -2.16 -1.89
C LEU A 198 -5.98 -2.54 -0.91
N ARG A 199 -7.23 -2.16 -1.20
CA ARG A 199 -8.40 -2.57 -0.41
C ARG A 199 -8.64 -4.08 -0.50
N GLU A 200 -8.56 -4.66 -1.71
CA GLU A 200 -8.65 -6.11 -1.90
C GLU A 200 -7.56 -6.84 -1.12
N GLY A 201 -6.32 -6.38 -1.19
CA GLY A 201 -5.19 -6.91 -0.41
C GLY A 201 -5.40 -6.79 1.10
N GLY A 202 -5.93 -5.65 1.56
CA GLY A 202 -6.29 -5.42 2.95
C GLY A 202 -7.35 -6.39 3.46
N ALA A 203 -8.40 -6.62 2.69
CA ALA A 203 -9.46 -7.57 3.04
C ALA A 203 -8.95 -9.01 3.10
N VAL A 204 -8.07 -9.42 2.18
CA VAL A 204 -7.41 -10.73 2.23
C VAL A 204 -6.62 -10.90 3.53
N LEU A 205 -5.86 -9.88 3.96
CA LEU A 205 -5.06 -9.91 5.19
C LEU A 205 -5.92 -9.88 6.45
N ALA A 206 -7.03 -9.14 6.43
CA ALA A 206 -7.97 -9.11 7.55
C ALA A 206 -8.71 -10.43 7.73
N GLY A 207 -8.67 -11.32 6.75
CA GLY A 207 -9.38 -12.60 6.77
C GLY A 207 -10.89 -12.43 6.61
N ASP A 208 -11.32 -11.40 5.87
CA ASP A 208 -12.74 -11.13 5.62
C ASP A 208 -13.36 -12.26 4.80
N PRO A 209 -14.34 -13.02 5.37
CA PRO A 209 -14.92 -14.20 4.74
C PRO A 209 -15.83 -13.88 3.56
N GLU A 210 -16.18 -12.61 3.33
CA GLU A 210 -17.17 -12.22 2.32
C GLU A 210 -16.63 -12.06 0.90
N GLN A 211 -15.33 -12.14 0.69
CA GLN A 211 -14.83 -12.14 -0.68
C GLN A 211 -15.03 -13.52 -1.34
N PRO A 212 -15.91 -13.62 -2.34
CA PRO A 212 -16.05 -14.86 -3.10
C PRO A 212 -14.69 -15.13 -3.76
N LYS A 213 -14.07 -16.28 -3.44
CA LYS A 213 -12.88 -16.77 -4.13
C LYS A 213 -13.12 -16.70 -5.63
N LYS A 214 -12.70 -15.60 -6.28
CA LYS A 214 -12.71 -15.49 -7.74
C LYS A 214 -11.92 -16.68 -8.25
N LYS A 215 -12.61 -17.70 -8.81
CA LYS A 215 -11.97 -18.86 -9.45
C LYS A 215 -11.04 -18.30 -10.52
N ARG A 216 -9.72 -18.33 -10.27
CA ARG A 216 -8.73 -17.97 -11.28
C ARG A 216 -9.00 -18.84 -12.51
N PRO A 217 -9.13 -18.28 -13.71
CA PRO A 217 -9.21 -19.08 -14.91
C PRO A 217 -7.95 -19.95 -14.97
N ARG A 218 -8.14 -21.27 -15.06
CA ARG A 218 -7.04 -22.21 -15.30
C ARG A 218 -6.38 -21.80 -16.62
N ARG A 219 -5.17 -21.28 -16.56
CA ARG A 219 -4.34 -21.14 -17.76
C ARG A 219 -3.96 -22.56 -18.18
N TRP A 220 -4.46 -22.97 -19.33
CA TRP A 220 -4.02 -24.15 -20.06
C TRP A 220 -2.66 -23.90 -20.67
#